data_f39d1ca05a551dd35213c7227771fe75
#
_entry.id   f39d1ca05a551dd35213c7227771fe75
#
_cell.length_a   1.000
_cell.length_b   1.000
_cell.length_c   1.000
_cell.angle_alpha   90.00
_cell.angle_beta   90.00
_cell.angle_gamma   90.00
#
_symmetry.space_group_name_H-M   'P 1'
#
loop_
_entity.id
_entity.type
_entity.pdbx_description
1 polymer ?
#
loop_
_entity_poly.entity_id
_entity_poly.type
_entity_poly.pdbx_seq_one_letter_code
_entity_poly.pdbx_strand_id
1 'polypeptide(L)'
;SVVSTSWLDMVLRMKPGDVYNQNELEKRLFTDEDAVKNLYYNEGYVFFNVIPAEARIENDSVDLELRMVEGTQATIGRVTISGNDRLYEDVVRRELYTLPGSLFSMDALERSFRTIANMGHFDPEKINPDVVPNQENGTVDVNWSLETKSSDQIELSAGWGQTGVIGKLALKFTNFSMRNIFRKSALRRGFIPQGDGQTLSISAQTNGTYYQSYNISFYDPWLGRKRPNSFSVSAFMSMQTDVADSYYNSAYYNNYANYLYGYGNYYNGYNYGYNNVSSYYDPDKFIKMYGVSIGWGRRLRWPDDNFTLSAELNYQIYSLKDWQYFIIANGDCNNINVALTLGRNTVDHPYFPRSGSEFSLVASATPPYSLWDGKDYANMATNVNSPRYKDELREKHRWIEYYKLKFRSRTYTSLTP
;
A
#
# COMPACT_ATOMS: atom_id res chain seq x y z
N SER A 1 32.05 -24.11 -20.73
CA SER A 1 31.39 -23.45 -19.58
C SER A 1 30.29 -22.49 -20.09
N VAL A 2 29.15 -22.61 -19.57
CA VAL A 2 27.96 -21.74 -19.89
C VAL A 2 28.23 -20.31 -19.43
N VAL A 3 28.88 -20.15 -18.30
CA VAL A 3 29.30 -18.88 -17.73
C VAL A 3 30.76 -18.64 -18.03
N SER A 4 31.12 -17.43 -18.44
CA SER A 4 32.53 -17.09 -18.74
C SER A 4 33.39 -17.14 -17.47
N THR A 5 34.64 -17.62 -17.60
CA THR A 5 35.58 -17.68 -16.47
C THR A 5 35.78 -16.33 -15.80
N SER A 6 35.87 -15.24 -16.60
CA SER A 6 36.01 -13.89 -16.06
C SER A 6 34.82 -13.42 -15.20
N TRP A 7 33.62 -13.90 -15.51
CA TRP A 7 32.43 -13.61 -14.71
C TRP A 7 32.44 -14.44 -13.41
N LEU A 8 32.84 -15.69 -13.48
CA LEU A 8 32.98 -16.56 -12.31
C LEU A 8 34.02 -16.00 -11.32
N ASP A 9 35.18 -15.55 -11.83
CA ASP A 9 36.23 -14.91 -11.00
C ASP A 9 35.69 -13.62 -10.31
N MET A 10 34.89 -12.82 -11.04
CA MET A 10 34.29 -11.62 -10.48
C MET A 10 33.29 -11.93 -9.33
N VAL A 11 32.48 -12.96 -9.48
CA VAL A 11 31.50 -13.39 -8.48
C VAL A 11 32.16 -14.10 -7.32
N LEU A 12 33.19 -14.89 -7.56
CA LEU A 12 33.95 -15.59 -6.51
C LEU A 12 34.61 -14.60 -5.54
N ARG A 13 35.05 -13.42 -6.03
CA ARG A 13 35.70 -12.34 -5.24
C ARG A 13 36.98 -12.79 -4.52
N MET A 14 37.59 -13.89 -4.92
CA MET A 14 38.85 -14.38 -4.40
C MET A 14 39.93 -14.26 -5.49
N LYS A 15 41.11 -13.79 -5.10
CA LYS A 15 42.25 -13.60 -6.02
C LYS A 15 43.44 -14.44 -5.60
N PRO A 16 44.29 -14.85 -6.54
CA PRO A 16 45.57 -15.46 -6.20
C PRO A 16 46.38 -14.54 -5.27
N GLY A 17 46.83 -15.08 -4.14
CA GLY A 17 47.55 -14.34 -3.09
C GLY A 17 46.68 -13.88 -1.90
N ASP A 18 45.37 -14.07 -1.96
CA ASP A 18 44.49 -13.82 -0.81
C ASP A 18 44.67 -14.93 0.26
N VAL A 19 44.35 -14.61 1.50
CA VAL A 19 44.36 -15.58 2.60
C VAL A 19 43.24 -16.61 2.38
N TYR A 20 43.61 -17.89 2.30
CA TYR A 20 42.61 -18.96 2.13
C TYR A 20 41.68 -19.06 3.33
N ASN A 21 40.39 -18.92 3.08
CA ASN A 21 39.33 -19.08 4.05
C ASN A 21 38.25 -20.00 3.47
N GLN A 22 38.19 -21.24 3.96
CA GLN A 22 37.24 -22.23 3.49
C GLN A 22 35.76 -21.78 3.69
N ASN A 23 35.46 -21.15 4.80
CA ASN A 23 34.07 -20.68 5.08
C ASN A 23 33.64 -19.59 4.11
N GLU A 24 34.57 -18.72 3.72
CA GLU A 24 34.28 -17.65 2.75
C GLU A 24 34.11 -18.24 1.34
N LEU A 25 34.98 -19.17 0.98
CA LEU A 25 34.84 -19.90 -0.28
C LEU A 25 33.50 -20.63 -0.38
N GLU A 26 33.07 -21.32 0.66
CA GLU A 26 31.80 -22.03 0.71
C GLU A 26 30.60 -21.07 0.59
N LYS A 27 30.66 -19.94 1.25
CA LYS A 27 29.62 -18.89 1.11
C LYS A 27 29.53 -18.37 -0.32
N ARG A 28 30.68 -18.03 -0.95
CA ARG A 28 30.73 -17.52 -2.31
C ARG A 28 30.33 -18.56 -3.36
N LEU A 29 30.52 -19.84 -3.08
CA LEU A 29 30.08 -20.89 -3.98
C LEU A 29 28.60 -21.24 -3.86
N PHE A 30 28.04 -21.26 -2.64
CA PHE A 30 26.74 -21.89 -2.38
C PHE A 30 25.71 -21.03 -1.63
N THR A 31 26.14 -20.13 -0.75
CA THR A 31 25.25 -19.55 0.26
C THR A 31 24.84 -18.12 -0.05
N ASP A 32 25.75 -17.31 -0.57
CA ASP A 32 25.50 -15.91 -0.84
C ASP A 32 24.42 -15.73 -1.91
N GLU A 33 23.69 -14.61 -1.86
CA GLU A 33 22.65 -14.28 -2.84
C GLU A 33 23.21 -14.25 -4.27
N ASP A 34 24.44 -13.76 -4.44
CA ASP A 34 25.19 -13.75 -5.69
C ASP A 34 26.19 -14.93 -5.82
N ALA A 35 25.96 -16.05 -5.13
CA ALA A 35 26.81 -17.22 -5.19
C ALA A 35 26.94 -17.80 -6.61
N VAL A 36 28.09 -18.44 -6.89
CA VAL A 36 28.35 -19.11 -8.18
C VAL A 36 27.23 -20.09 -8.55
N LYS A 37 26.74 -20.87 -7.58
CA LYS A 37 25.62 -21.81 -7.76
C LYS A 37 24.37 -21.09 -8.31
N ASN A 38 24.04 -19.90 -7.82
CA ASN A 38 22.83 -19.17 -8.23
C ASN A 38 22.92 -18.67 -9.66
N LEU A 39 24.12 -18.36 -10.18
CA LEU A 39 24.31 -18.05 -11.61
C LEU A 39 23.84 -19.18 -12.50
N TYR A 40 24.25 -20.41 -12.18
CA TYR A 40 23.86 -21.60 -12.93
C TYR A 40 22.39 -21.96 -12.74
N TYR A 41 21.89 -21.82 -11.51
CA TYR A 41 20.47 -22.08 -11.19
C TYR A 41 19.53 -21.10 -11.89
N ASN A 42 19.95 -19.86 -12.11
CA ASN A 42 19.15 -18.88 -12.85
C ASN A 42 19.03 -19.19 -14.34
N GLU A 43 20.01 -19.95 -14.88
CA GLU A 43 20.00 -20.44 -16.26
C GLU A 43 19.45 -21.88 -16.36
N GLY A 44 18.82 -22.39 -15.30
CA GLY A 44 18.19 -23.73 -15.29
C GLY A 44 19.11 -24.91 -14.99
N TYR A 45 20.37 -24.71 -14.68
CA TYR A 45 21.31 -25.78 -14.39
C TYR A 45 21.20 -26.24 -12.93
N VAL A 46 20.08 -26.84 -12.56
CA VAL A 46 19.79 -27.29 -11.18
C VAL A 46 20.67 -28.44 -10.73
N PHE A 47 21.23 -29.22 -11.69
CA PHE A 47 22.16 -30.31 -11.44
C PHE A 47 23.61 -29.84 -11.34
N PHE A 48 23.84 -28.52 -11.40
CA PHE A 48 25.17 -27.95 -11.23
C PHE A 48 25.75 -28.29 -9.86
N ASN A 49 27.01 -28.74 -9.90
CA ASN A 49 27.77 -28.97 -8.70
C ASN A 49 29.21 -28.46 -8.89
N VAL A 50 29.79 -27.92 -7.84
CA VAL A 50 31.18 -27.49 -7.81
C VAL A 50 31.89 -28.15 -6.63
N ILE A 51 33.02 -28.76 -6.90
CA ILE A 51 33.84 -29.47 -5.91
C ILE A 51 35.17 -28.71 -5.80
N PRO A 52 35.40 -27.95 -4.74
CA PRO A 52 36.69 -27.36 -4.48
C PRO A 52 37.68 -28.48 -4.12
N ALA A 53 38.78 -28.54 -4.84
CA ALA A 53 39.87 -29.49 -4.58
C ALA A 53 41.16 -28.72 -4.29
N GLU A 54 41.85 -29.08 -3.22
CA GLU A 54 43.19 -28.60 -2.91
C GLU A 54 44.18 -29.36 -3.78
N ALA A 55 44.56 -28.77 -4.91
CA ALA A 55 45.39 -29.42 -5.91
C ALA A 55 46.86 -29.57 -5.44
N ARG A 56 47.33 -28.58 -4.68
CA ARG A 56 48.72 -28.55 -4.18
C ARG A 56 48.79 -27.73 -2.91
N ILE A 57 49.51 -28.21 -1.95
CA ILE A 57 49.83 -27.50 -0.70
C ILE A 57 51.34 -27.43 -0.61
N GLU A 58 51.92 -26.23 -0.71
CA GLU A 58 53.36 -26.01 -0.56
C GLU A 58 53.62 -24.85 0.40
N ASN A 59 54.38 -25.13 1.46
CA ASN A 59 54.65 -24.19 2.53
C ASN A 59 53.35 -23.57 3.08
N ASP A 60 53.16 -22.24 2.92
CA ASP A 60 51.99 -21.49 3.37
C ASP A 60 50.98 -21.17 2.25
N SER A 61 51.09 -21.87 1.11
CA SER A 61 50.21 -21.64 -0.06
C SER A 61 49.42 -22.88 -0.43
N VAL A 62 48.17 -22.65 -0.84
CA VAL A 62 47.24 -23.68 -1.30
C VAL A 62 46.76 -23.31 -2.71
N ASP A 63 46.99 -24.22 -3.66
CA ASP A 63 46.43 -24.10 -5.02
C ASP A 63 45.06 -24.80 -5.04
N LEU A 64 44.01 -24.00 -5.33
CA LEU A 64 42.64 -24.49 -5.41
C LEU A 64 42.24 -24.74 -6.85
N GLU A 65 41.68 -25.91 -7.10
CA GLU A 65 41.02 -26.27 -8.36
C GLU A 65 39.52 -26.40 -8.12
N LEU A 66 38.72 -25.58 -8.78
CA LEU A 66 37.27 -25.68 -8.72
C LEU A 66 36.74 -26.55 -9.85
N ARG A 67 36.40 -27.80 -9.54
CA ARG A 67 35.87 -28.78 -10.51
C ARG A 67 34.38 -28.60 -10.63
N MET A 68 33.94 -28.07 -11.77
CA MET A 68 32.53 -27.78 -12.04
C MET A 68 31.90 -28.86 -12.90
N VAL A 69 30.74 -29.34 -12.49
CA VAL A 69 29.87 -30.23 -13.25
C VAL A 69 28.58 -29.47 -13.53
N GLU A 70 28.39 -29.02 -14.76
CA GLU A 70 27.26 -28.15 -15.12
C GLU A 70 25.94 -28.93 -15.20
N GLY A 71 25.97 -30.18 -15.66
CA GLY A 71 24.76 -30.97 -15.85
C GLY A 71 23.90 -30.50 -17.03
N THR A 72 22.64 -30.89 -17.02
CA THR A 72 21.65 -30.50 -18.04
C THR A 72 20.72 -29.42 -17.49
N GLN A 73 20.20 -28.60 -18.38
CA GLN A 73 19.15 -27.64 -18.00
C GLN A 73 17.86 -28.38 -17.62
N ALA A 74 17.18 -27.90 -16.62
CA ALA A 74 15.90 -28.42 -16.16
C ALA A 74 14.79 -27.41 -16.33
N THR A 75 13.62 -27.90 -16.72
CA THR A 75 12.37 -27.12 -16.76
C THR A 75 11.49 -27.45 -15.55
N ILE A 76 10.64 -26.52 -15.15
CA ILE A 76 9.68 -26.75 -14.07
C ILE A 76 8.63 -27.76 -14.56
N GLY A 77 8.56 -28.91 -13.90
CA GLY A 77 7.62 -29.97 -14.20
C GLY A 77 6.26 -29.67 -13.57
N ARG A 78 6.18 -29.80 -12.27
CA ARG A 78 4.95 -29.58 -11.49
C ARG A 78 5.17 -28.52 -10.42
N VAL A 79 4.12 -27.71 -10.21
CA VAL A 79 4.04 -26.77 -9.09
C VAL A 79 2.84 -27.12 -8.23
N THR A 80 3.09 -27.51 -6.99
CA THR A 80 2.04 -27.81 -6.00
C THR A 80 1.99 -26.74 -4.92
N ILE A 81 0.79 -26.50 -4.41
CA ILE A 81 0.54 -25.53 -3.35
C ILE A 81 -0.27 -26.24 -2.26
N SER A 82 0.19 -26.13 -1.02
CA SER A 82 -0.47 -26.71 0.16
C SER A 82 -0.54 -25.68 1.29
N GLY A 83 -1.51 -25.84 2.21
CA GLY A 83 -1.67 -24.96 3.37
C GLY A 83 -2.34 -23.61 3.06
N ASN A 84 -3.00 -23.50 1.91
CA ASN A 84 -3.79 -22.33 1.52
C ASN A 84 -5.27 -22.44 1.90
N ASP A 85 -5.57 -22.98 3.07
CA ASP A 85 -6.93 -23.38 3.49
C ASP A 85 -7.99 -22.27 3.45
N ARG A 86 -7.56 -21.02 3.61
CA ARG A 86 -8.43 -19.84 3.60
C ARG A 86 -8.52 -19.13 2.26
N LEU A 87 -7.62 -19.42 1.32
CA LEU A 87 -7.57 -18.83 -0.03
C LEU A 87 -7.82 -19.90 -1.09
N TYR A 88 -8.42 -19.49 -2.18
CA TYR A 88 -8.45 -20.35 -3.37
C TYR A 88 -7.05 -20.51 -3.95
N GLU A 89 -6.73 -21.69 -4.43
CA GLU A 89 -5.42 -22.00 -5.00
C GLU A 89 -5.05 -21.08 -6.18
N ASP A 90 -6.03 -20.71 -7.00
CA ASP A 90 -5.85 -19.81 -8.12
C ASP A 90 -5.35 -18.41 -7.69
N VAL A 91 -5.68 -18.00 -6.46
CA VAL A 91 -5.21 -16.70 -5.89
C VAL A 91 -3.71 -16.72 -5.62
N VAL A 92 -3.18 -17.85 -5.14
CA VAL A 92 -1.74 -18.00 -4.88
C VAL A 92 -1.01 -18.28 -6.19
N ARG A 93 -1.53 -19.23 -6.99
CA ARG A 93 -0.89 -19.70 -8.22
C ARG A 93 -0.62 -18.58 -9.23
N ARG A 94 -1.52 -17.62 -9.36
CA ARG A 94 -1.36 -16.47 -10.27
C ARG A 94 -0.25 -15.49 -9.88
N GLU A 95 0.22 -15.55 -8.64
CA GLU A 95 1.32 -14.72 -8.12
C GLU A 95 2.69 -15.38 -8.26
N LEU A 96 2.74 -16.65 -8.70
CA LEU A 96 3.97 -17.37 -8.89
C LEU A 96 4.65 -16.99 -10.21
N TYR A 97 5.96 -16.86 -10.17
CA TYR A 97 6.84 -16.74 -11.34
C TYR A 97 7.41 -18.09 -11.77
N THR A 98 7.32 -19.11 -10.91
CA THR A 98 7.69 -20.50 -11.21
C THR A 98 6.54 -21.18 -11.95
N LEU A 99 6.55 -21.09 -13.28
CA LEU A 99 5.47 -21.62 -14.11
C LEU A 99 5.83 -22.99 -14.69
N PRO A 100 4.93 -23.99 -14.68
CA PRO A 100 5.18 -25.27 -15.35
C PRO A 100 5.59 -25.10 -16.81
N GLY A 101 6.63 -25.81 -17.24
CA GLY A 101 7.18 -25.72 -18.59
C GLY A 101 8.19 -24.59 -18.82
N SER A 102 8.33 -23.64 -17.90
CA SER A 102 9.42 -22.65 -17.97
C SER A 102 10.73 -23.22 -17.47
N LEU A 103 11.85 -22.63 -17.90
CA LEU A 103 13.17 -22.95 -17.36
C LEU A 103 13.20 -22.65 -15.86
N PHE A 104 13.85 -23.51 -15.07
CA PHE A 104 14.03 -23.24 -13.65
C PHE A 104 14.91 -21.99 -13.45
N SER A 105 14.58 -21.15 -12.49
CA SER A 105 15.37 -20.00 -12.10
C SER A 105 15.23 -19.77 -10.61
N MET A 106 16.36 -19.60 -9.92
CA MET A 106 16.38 -19.28 -8.49
C MET A 106 15.78 -17.90 -8.23
N ASP A 107 16.05 -16.94 -9.10
CA ASP A 107 15.45 -15.58 -9.04
C ASP A 107 13.93 -15.65 -9.16
N ALA A 108 13.38 -16.45 -10.06
CA ALA A 108 11.93 -16.66 -10.16
C ALA A 108 11.33 -17.31 -8.90
N LEU A 109 12.06 -18.22 -8.26
CA LEU A 109 11.65 -18.83 -6.99
C LEU A 109 11.61 -17.80 -5.86
N GLU A 110 12.68 -17.01 -5.71
CA GLU A 110 12.75 -15.95 -4.70
C GLU A 110 11.72 -14.85 -4.92
N ARG A 111 11.49 -14.47 -6.17
CA ARG A 111 10.44 -13.52 -6.50
C ARG A 111 9.06 -14.05 -6.15
N SER A 112 8.78 -15.32 -6.41
CA SER A 112 7.54 -15.98 -5.99
C SER A 112 7.40 -15.97 -4.48
N PHE A 113 8.45 -16.29 -3.74
CA PHE A 113 8.48 -16.23 -2.28
C PHE A 113 8.15 -14.82 -1.77
N ARG A 114 8.86 -13.80 -2.28
CA ARG A 114 8.61 -12.39 -1.90
C ARG A 114 7.19 -11.96 -2.21
N THR A 115 6.66 -12.36 -3.35
CA THR A 115 5.28 -12.01 -3.76
C THR A 115 4.25 -12.65 -2.83
N ILE A 116 4.40 -13.95 -2.50
CA ILE A 116 3.52 -14.65 -1.55
C ILE A 116 3.60 -14.02 -0.16
N ALA A 117 4.80 -13.71 0.33
CA ALA A 117 5.00 -13.05 1.62
C ALA A 117 4.32 -11.67 1.68
N ASN A 118 4.43 -10.89 0.60
CA ASN A 118 3.84 -9.56 0.48
C ASN A 118 2.31 -9.58 0.33
N MET A 119 1.69 -10.71 -0.02
CA MET A 119 0.22 -10.83 0.00
C MET A 119 -0.38 -10.61 1.39
N GLY A 120 0.40 -10.87 2.46
CA GLY A 120 -0.03 -10.67 3.85
C GLY A 120 -1.02 -11.74 4.36
N HIS A 121 -1.31 -12.79 3.58
CA HIS A 121 -2.21 -13.88 3.95
C HIS A 121 -1.50 -15.08 4.56
N PHE A 122 -0.18 -15.13 4.45
CA PHE A 122 0.67 -16.22 4.92
C PHE A 122 1.68 -15.72 5.93
N ASP A 123 2.13 -16.64 6.78
CA ASP A 123 3.24 -16.39 7.69
C ASP A 123 4.56 -16.47 6.90
N PRO A 124 5.32 -15.37 6.76
CA PRO A 124 6.55 -15.36 5.97
C PRO A 124 7.61 -16.36 6.47
N GLU A 125 7.63 -16.65 7.78
CA GLU A 125 8.59 -17.59 8.38
C GLU A 125 8.26 -19.06 8.06
N LYS A 126 7.01 -19.31 7.62
CA LYS A 126 6.49 -20.64 7.31
C LYS A 126 6.22 -20.87 5.83
N ILE A 127 6.65 -19.95 4.98
CA ILE A 127 6.65 -20.17 3.54
C ILE A 127 7.89 -20.99 3.19
N ASN A 128 7.69 -22.23 2.80
CA ASN A 128 8.80 -23.13 2.45
C ASN A 128 8.64 -23.68 1.03
N PRO A 129 9.44 -23.18 0.06
CA PRO A 129 9.51 -23.78 -1.26
C PRO A 129 10.45 -24.98 -1.20
N ASP A 130 9.92 -26.18 -1.46
CA ASP A 130 10.67 -27.40 -1.62
C ASP A 130 10.90 -27.68 -3.11
N VAL A 131 12.18 -27.76 -3.49
CA VAL A 131 12.62 -27.92 -4.88
C VAL A 131 13.11 -29.36 -5.05
N VAL A 132 12.38 -30.16 -5.81
CA VAL A 132 12.67 -31.58 -6.03
C VAL A 132 13.16 -31.81 -7.47
N PRO A 133 14.47 -31.90 -7.72
CA PRO A 133 15.00 -32.15 -9.04
C PRO A 133 14.80 -33.63 -9.45
N ASN A 134 14.37 -33.82 -10.71
CA ASN A 134 14.28 -35.15 -11.34
C ASN A 134 15.25 -35.21 -12.53
N GLN A 135 16.38 -35.85 -12.32
CA GLN A 135 17.45 -35.94 -13.32
C GLN A 135 17.04 -36.81 -14.53
N GLU A 136 16.22 -37.83 -14.34
CA GLU A 136 15.80 -38.71 -15.41
C GLU A 136 14.97 -37.98 -16.48
N ASN A 137 14.11 -37.08 -16.03
CA ASN A 137 13.19 -36.32 -16.91
C ASN A 137 13.71 -34.91 -17.25
N GLY A 138 14.84 -34.48 -16.67
CA GLY A 138 15.33 -33.11 -16.81
C GLY A 138 14.33 -32.04 -16.29
N THR A 139 13.57 -32.37 -15.25
CA THR A 139 12.54 -31.50 -14.68
C THR A 139 12.78 -31.22 -13.20
N VAL A 140 12.15 -30.17 -12.71
CA VAL A 140 12.14 -29.80 -11.30
C VAL A 140 10.71 -29.61 -10.86
N ASP A 141 10.31 -30.31 -9.82
CA ASP A 141 9.03 -30.08 -9.16
C ASP A 141 9.23 -29.07 -8.01
N VAL A 142 8.32 -28.10 -7.91
CA VAL A 142 8.35 -27.07 -6.87
C VAL A 142 7.11 -27.19 -6.00
N ASN A 143 7.32 -27.51 -4.73
CA ASN A 143 6.24 -27.68 -3.76
C ASN A 143 6.22 -26.50 -2.79
N TRP A 144 5.19 -25.68 -2.84
CA TRP A 144 4.98 -24.59 -1.91
C TRP A 144 4.18 -25.07 -0.70
N SER A 145 4.84 -25.13 0.45
CA SER A 145 4.17 -25.34 1.73
C SER A 145 3.95 -24.01 2.41
N LEU A 146 2.70 -23.68 2.68
CA LEU A 146 2.27 -22.39 3.21
C LEU A 146 1.53 -22.60 4.52
N GLU A 147 1.54 -21.58 5.38
CA GLU A 147 0.65 -21.55 6.55
C GLU A 147 -0.13 -20.22 6.52
N THR A 148 -1.47 -20.33 6.43
CA THR A 148 -2.33 -19.15 6.41
C THR A 148 -2.39 -18.50 7.78
N LYS A 149 -2.27 -17.16 7.80
CA LYS A 149 -2.55 -16.35 8.98
C LYS A 149 -3.76 -15.45 8.75
N SER A 150 -4.44 -15.07 9.83
CA SER A 150 -5.48 -14.06 9.74
C SER A 150 -4.82 -12.69 9.57
N SER A 151 -5.18 -11.99 8.51
CA SER A 151 -4.78 -10.62 8.23
C SER A 151 -5.95 -9.65 8.34
N ASP A 152 -7.12 -10.15 8.75
CA ASP A 152 -8.27 -9.30 9.04
C ASP A 152 -7.98 -8.44 10.27
N GLN A 153 -8.35 -7.17 10.21
CA GLN A 153 -8.06 -6.19 11.25
C GLN A 153 -9.37 -5.59 11.76
N ILE A 154 -9.49 -5.53 13.06
CA ILE A 154 -10.56 -4.84 13.78
C ILE A 154 -9.89 -3.81 14.67
N GLU A 155 -10.16 -2.54 14.43
CA GLU A 155 -9.71 -1.45 15.28
C GLU A 155 -10.94 -0.83 15.96
N LEU A 156 -10.95 -0.89 17.27
CA LEU A 156 -11.92 -0.19 18.09
C LEU A 156 -11.16 0.72 19.04
N SER A 157 -11.41 2.02 18.93
CA SER A 157 -10.85 2.99 19.86
C SER A 157 -11.92 3.91 20.38
N ALA A 158 -11.85 4.22 21.67
CA ALA A 158 -12.74 5.17 22.33
C ALA A 158 -11.92 6.06 23.26
N GLY A 159 -12.28 7.33 23.30
CA GLY A 159 -11.61 8.32 24.13
C GLY A 159 -12.54 9.45 24.52
N TRP A 160 -12.05 10.29 25.42
CA TRP A 160 -12.74 11.52 25.81
C TRP A 160 -11.82 12.69 25.63
N GLY A 161 -12.27 13.73 24.95
CA GLY A 161 -11.50 14.94 24.68
C GLY A 161 -12.33 16.20 24.89
N GLN A 162 -11.74 17.35 24.59
CA GLN A 162 -12.44 18.64 24.66
C GLN A 162 -13.67 18.72 23.76
N THR A 163 -13.69 17.94 22.70
CA THR A 163 -14.76 17.86 21.70
C THR A 163 -15.83 16.80 22.03
N GLY A 164 -15.74 16.15 23.20
CA GLY A 164 -16.64 15.10 23.66
C GLY A 164 -16.09 13.70 23.51
N VAL A 165 -16.99 12.73 23.33
CA VAL A 165 -16.62 11.31 23.15
C VAL A 165 -16.08 11.12 21.73
N ILE A 166 -14.87 10.54 21.67
CA ILE A 166 -14.22 10.15 20.43
C ILE A 166 -14.37 8.65 20.29
N GLY A 167 -14.89 8.20 19.17
CA GLY A 167 -15.03 6.79 18.85
C GLY A 167 -14.55 6.49 17.42
N LYS A 168 -13.84 5.38 17.23
CA LYS A 168 -13.46 4.88 15.91
C LYS A 168 -13.68 3.38 15.87
N LEU A 169 -14.36 2.92 14.83
CA LEU A 169 -14.47 1.52 14.45
C LEU A 169 -13.95 1.38 13.04
N ALA A 170 -12.94 0.54 12.84
CA ALA A 170 -12.46 0.19 11.51
C ALA A 170 -12.38 -1.33 11.39
N LEU A 171 -12.98 -1.86 10.33
CA LEU A 171 -13.02 -3.27 9.97
C LEU A 171 -12.32 -3.40 8.61
N LYS A 172 -11.30 -4.23 8.52
CA LYS A 172 -10.61 -4.52 7.28
C LYS A 172 -10.51 -6.02 7.09
N PHE A 173 -11.20 -6.51 6.06
CA PHE A 173 -11.23 -7.90 5.65
C PHE A 173 -10.36 -8.07 4.42
N THR A 174 -9.21 -8.71 4.55
CA THR A 174 -8.18 -8.79 3.50
C THR A 174 -8.36 -9.98 2.58
N ASN A 175 -9.14 -10.97 2.98
CA ASN A 175 -9.43 -12.17 2.19
C ASN A 175 -10.89 -12.23 1.73
N PHE A 176 -11.50 -11.09 1.46
CA PHE A 176 -12.88 -11.02 1.02
C PHE A 176 -13.08 -11.71 -0.33
N SER A 177 -14.28 -12.22 -0.57
CA SER A 177 -14.66 -12.85 -1.83
C SER A 177 -16.03 -12.38 -2.31
N MET A 178 -16.06 -11.50 -3.28
CA MET A 178 -17.29 -11.03 -3.94
C MET A 178 -18.09 -12.19 -4.54
N ARG A 179 -17.41 -13.18 -5.09
CA ARG A 179 -18.01 -14.38 -5.69
C ARG A 179 -18.79 -15.24 -4.69
N ASN A 180 -18.43 -15.18 -3.43
CA ASN A 180 -19.02 -16.02 -2.38
C ASN A 180 -20.15 -15.33 -1.62
N ILE A 181 -20.45 -14.04 -1.89
CA ILE A 181 -21.55 -13.31 -1.23
C ILE A 181 -22.89 -14.05 -1.34
N PHE A 182 -23.17 -14.59 -2.53
CA PHE A 182 -24.45 -15.25 -2.80
C PHE A 182 -24.40 -16.78 -2.58
N ARG A 183 -23.26 -17.33 -2.12
CA ARG A 183 -23.12 -18.77 -1.89
C ARG A 183 -23.38 -19.11 -0.41
N LYS A 184 -24.53 -19.71 -0.12
CA LYS A 184 -24.91 -20.16 1.25
C LYS A 184 -23.88 -21.07 1.90
N SER A 185 -23.15 -21.87 1.14
CA SER A 185 -22.09 -22.76 1.63
C SER A 185 -20.83 -22.02 2.13
N ALA A 186 -20.56 -20.85 1.57
CA ALA A 186 -19.40 -20.03 1.97
C ALA A 186 -19.63 -19.31 3.30
N LEU A 187 -20.89 -18.98 3.62
CA LEU A 187 -21.29 -18.39 4.91
C LEU A 187 -21.17 -19.39 6.08
N ARG A 188 -21.15 -20.71 5.82
CA ARG A 188 -20.94 -21.72 6.86
C ARG A 188 -19.52 -21.74 7.42
N ARG A 189 -18.52 -21.21 6.70
CA ARG A 189 -17.11 -21.14 7.12
C ARG A 189 -16.74 -19.88 7.89
N GLY A 190 -17.66 -18.92 7.99
CA GLY A 190 -17.44 -17.64 8.68
C GLY A 190 -18.53 -16.63 8.35
N PHE A 191 -18.60 -15.57 9.17
CA PHE A 191 -19.60 -14.51 9.00
C PHE A 191 -19.42 -13.71 7.70
N ILE A 192 -18.21 -13.71 7.13
CA ILE A 192 -17.84 -12.94 5.94
C ILE A 192 -17.33 -13.88 4.86
N PRO A 193 -17.81 -13.74 3.59
CA PRO A 193 -17.34 -14.55 2.50
C PRO A 193 -15.86 -14.31 2.21
N GLN A 194 -15.05 -15.38 2.21
CA GLN A 194 -13.60 -15.35 2.04
C GLN A 194 -13.16 -16.24 0.89
N GLY A 195 -11.90 -16.02 0.41
CA GLY A 195 -11.22 -16.91 -0.53
C GLY A 195 -10.55 -16.25 -1.72
N ASP A 196 -10.96 -15.07 -2.17
CA ASP A 196 -10.43 -14.43 -3.39
C ASP A 196 -9.26 -13.46 -3.14
N GLY A 197 -8.89 -13.21 -1.87
CA GLY A 197 -7.84 -12.26 -1.53
C GLY A 197 -8.20 -10.81 -1.84
N GLN A 198 -9.48 -10.49 -1.96
CA GLN A 198 -9.98 -9.13 -2.11
C GLN A 198 -10.01 -8.43 -0.75
N THR A 199 -9.94 -7.12 -0.73
CA THR A 199 -10.02 -6.35 0.50
C THR A 199 -11.31 -5.56 0.58
N LEU A 200 -12.05 -5.72 1.66
CA LEU A 200 -13.19 -4.89 2.03
C LEU A 200 -12.87 -4.14 3.31
N SER A 201 -12.95 -2.82 3.29
CA SER A 201 -12.73 -1.99 4.48
C SER A 201 -13.96 -1.13 4.76
N ILE A 202 -14.36 -1.10 6.01
CA ILE A 202 -15.46 -0.28 6.50
C ILE A 202 -14.95 0.45 7.74
N SER A 203 -15.08 1.77 7.77
CA SER A 203 -14.70 2.54 8.94
C SER A 203 -15.73 3.61 9.27
N ALA A 204 -15.92 3.82 10.55
CA ALA A 204 -16.74 4.88 11.11
C ALA A 204 -15.96 5.55 12.23
N GLN A 205 -15.92 6.86 12.22
CA GLN A 205 -15.29 7.67 13.26
C GLN A 205 -16.25 8.77 13.67
N THR A 206 -16.34 9.00 14.97
CA THR A 206 -17.10 10.12 15.52
C THR A 206 -16.27 10.83 16.58
N ASN A 207 -16.40 12.14 16.61
CA ASN A 207 -15.90 12.99 17.67
C ASN A 207 -17.06 13.87 18.16
N GLY A 208 -18.08 13.21 18.70
CA GLY A 208 -19.33 13.84 19.09
C GLY A 208 -20.03 14.52 17.92
N THR A 209 -20.47 15.74 18.15
CA THR A 209 -21.10 16.59 17.11
C THR A 209 -20.07 17.33 16.25
N TYR A 210 -18.80 17.37 16.68
CA TYR A 210 -17.76 18.11 15.99
C TYR A 210 -17.35 17.49 14.67
N TYR A 211 -17.11 16.18 14.65
CA TYR A 211 -16.63 15.47 13.47
C TYR A 211 -17.22 14.07 13.37
N GLN A 212 -17.66 13.71 12.18
CA GLN A 212 -18.13 12.37 11.85
C GLN A 212 -17.57 11.99 10.49
N SER A 213 -17.14 10.74 10.34
CA SER A 213 -16.63 10.21 9.08
C SER A 213 -17.01 8.75 8.91
N TYR A 214 -17.46 8.40 7.73
CA TYR A 214 -17.84 7.04 7.34
C TYR A 214 -17.14 6.74 6.01
N ASN A 215 -16.53 5.58 5.91
CA ASN A 215 -15.86 5.15 4.69
C ASN A 215 -16.13 3.67 4.44
N ILE A 216 -16.35 3.34 3.18
CA ILE A 216 -16.37 1.97 2.67
C ILE A 216 -15.47 1.89 1.46
N SER A 217 -14.62 0.88 1.39
CA SER A 217 -13.75 0.66 0.23
C SER A 217 -13.63 -0.82 -0.09
N PHE A 218 -13.59 -1.11 -1.38
CA PHE A 218 -13.36 -2.43 -1.94
C PHE A 218 -12.17 -2.38 -2.88
N TYR A 219 -11.30 -3.39 -2.79
CA TYR A 219 -10.12 -3.54 -3.64
C TYR A 219 -9.97 -4.98 -4.11
N ASP A 220 -9.84 -5.16 -5.42
CA ASP A 220 -9.53 -6.43 -6.05
C ASP A 220 -8.17 -6.32 -6.77
N PRO A 221 -7.14 -7.06 -6.34
CA PRO A 221 -5.81 -7.00 -6.97
C PRO A 221 -5.77 -7.64 -8.37
N TRP A 222 -6.75 -8.49 -8.71
CA TRP A 222 -6.78 -9.25 -9.95
C TRP A 222 -8.16 -9.28 -10.60
N LEU A 223 -8.67 -8.12 -11.00
CA LEU A 223 -9.93 -8.03 -11.71
C LEU A 223 -9.94 -8.93 -12.94
N GLY A 224 -10.91 -9.85 -13.01
CA GLY A 224 -11.02 -10.82 -14.11
C GLY A 224 -10.03 -11.98 -14.04
N ARG A 225 -9.20 -12.09 -13.03
CA ARG A 225 -8.29 -13.22 -12.66
C ARG A 225 -7.22 -13.62 -13.67
N LYS A 226 -7.25 -13.11 -14.90
CA LYS A 226 -6.32 -13.49 -15.98
C LYS A 226 -5.06 -12.63 -16.03
N ARG A 227 -5.13 -11.41 -15.51
CA ARG A 227 -4.03 -10.45 -15.57
C ARG A 227 -3.97 -9.65 -14.25
N PRO A 228 -2.79 -9.19 -13.82
CA PRO A 228 -2.63 -8.39 -12.60
C PRO A 228 -3.16 -6.96 -12.78
N ASN A 229 -4.45 -6.86 -13.08
CA ASN A 229 -5.17 -5.59 -13.15
C ASN A 229 -5.92 -5.41 -11.83
N SER A 230 -5.59 -4.39 -11.07
CA SER A 230 -6.31 -4.07 -9.85
C SER A 230 -7.53 -3.20 -10.14
N PHE A 231 -8.52 -3.32 -9.28
CA PHE A 231 -9.73 -2.49 -9.31
C PHE A 231 -10.08 -2.05 -7.89
N SER A 232 -10.45 -0.79 -7.74
CA SER A 232 -10.87 -0.24 -6.46
C SER A 232 -12.13 0.60 -6.61
N VAL A 233 -12.98 0.53 -5.61
CA VAL A 233 -14.13 1.44 -5.45
C VAL A 233 -14.15 1.88 -3.99
N SER A 234 -14.32 3.17 -3.76
CA SER A 234 -14.56 3.67 -2.42
C SER A 234 -15.64 4.73 -2.40
N ALA A 235 -16.31 4.83 -1.26
CA ALA A 235 -17.25 5.89 -0.99
C ALA A 235 -17.02 6.37 0.45
N PHE A 236 -17.07 7.68 0.64
CA PHE A 236 -16.95 8.26 1.96
C PHE A 236 -17.92 9.41 2.16
N MET A 237 -18.27 9.62 3.42
CA MET A 237 -18.99 10.79 3.90
C MET A 237 -18.24 11.30 5.13
N SER A 238 -18.01 12.60 5.20
CA SER A 238 -17.54 13.23 6.42
C SER A 238 -18.30 14.52 6.68
N MET A 239 -18.47 14.84 7.95
CA MET A 239 -19.11 16.06 8.41
C MET A 239 -18.25 16.67 9.53
N GLN A 240 -18.04 17.96 9.47
CA GLN A 240 -17.41 18.74 10.52
C GLN A 240 -18.26 19.97 10.80
N THR A 241 -18.50 20.26 12.09
CA THR A 241 -19.22 21.45 12.55
C THR A 241 -18.24 22.47 13.11
N ASP A 242 -18.64 23.75 13.06
CA ASP A 242 -17.87 24.84 13.66
C ASP A 242 -18.33 25.12 15.08
N VAL A 243 -17.59 25.96 15.78
CA VAL A 243 -17.89 26.41 17.14
C VAL A 243 -19.01 27.49 17.06
N ALA A 244 -19.94 27.39 17.97
CA ALA A 244 -21.00 28.38 18.07
C ALA A 244 -20.46 29.78 18.40
N ASP A 245 -21.06 30.84 17.82
CA ASP A 245 -20.68 32.24 18.09
C ASP A 245 -20.78 32.58 19.57
N SER A 246 -21.72 31.96 20.29
CA SER A 246 -21.89 32.11 21.73
C SER A 246 -20.64 31.69 22.53
N TYR A 247 -19.85 30.73 22.02
CA TYR A 247 -18.61 30.32 22.66
C TYR A 247 -17.54 31.40 22.57
N TYR A 248 -17.36 31.99 21.41
CA TYR A 248 -16.38 33.08 21.22
C TYR A 248 -16.80 34.32 22.02
N ASN A 249 -18.07 34.64 22.01
CA ASN A 249 -18.59 35.76 22.76
C ASN A 249 -18.46 35.56 24.27
N SER A 250 -18.77 34.37 24.79
CA SER A 250 -18.65 34.07 26.22
C SER A 250 -17.17 34.07 26.69
N ALA A 251 -16.25 33.53 25.90
CA ALA A 251 -14.83 33.54 26.20
C ALA A 251 -14.25 34.97 26.18
N TYR A 252 -14.67 35.78 25.20
CA TYR A 252 -14.26 37.17 25.10
C TYR A 252 -14.80 38.00 26.25
N TYR A 253 -16.10 37.89 26.58
CA TYR A 253 -16.71 38.62 27.70
C TYR A 253 -16.17 38.18 29.05
N ASN A 254 -15.92 36.90 29.26
CA ASN A 254 -15.33 36.42 30.50
C ASN A 254 -13.88 36.87 30.67
N ASN A 255 -13.09 36.91 29.62
CA ASN A 255 -11.73 37.46 29.66
C ASN A 255 -11.74 38.97 29.84
N TYR A 256 -12.66 39.69 29.20
CA TYR A 256 -12.79 41.13 29.34
C TYR A 256 -13.34 41.54 30.71
N ALA A 257 -14.31 40.80 31.24
CA ALA A 257 -14.82 40.98 32.60
C ALA A 257 -13.77 40.70 33.66
N ASN A 258 -12.97 39.62 33.50
CA ASN A 258 -11.85 39.33 34.39
C ASN A 258 -10.73 40.36 34.29
N TYR A 259 -10.50 41.00 33.15
CA TYR A 259 -9.58 42.09 32.98
C TYR A 259 -10.05 43.41 33.62
N LEU A 260 -11.34 43.74 33.50
CA LEU A 260 -11.93 44.97 34.03
C LEU A 260 -12.28 44.89 35.53
N TYR A 261 -12.68 43.70 36.02
CA TYR A 261 -13.15 43.49 37.39
C TYR A 261 -12.26 42.58 38.20
N GLY A 262 -11.07 42.34 37.74
CA GLY A 262 -10.05 41.56 38.44
C GLY A 262 -9.63 42.26 39.75
N TYR A 263 -10.27 41.90 40.82
CA TYR A 263 -10.05 42.00 42.27
C TYR A 263 -11.38 42.29 42.97
N GLY A 264 -12.10 41.26 43.28
CA GLY A 264 -13.20 41.39 44.22
C GLY A 264 -14.44 40.54 43.93
N ASN A 265 -14.28 39.24 44.02
CA ASN A 265 -15.37 38.36 44.48
C ASN A 265 -14.84 36.97 44.82
N TYR A 266 -14.18 36.89 45.95
CA TYR A 266 -14.03 35.66 46.71
C TYR A 266 -15.35 35.46 47.49
N TYR A 267 -16.38 34.99 46.89
CA TYR A 267 -17.56 34.37 47.50
C TYR A 267 -18.70 34.46 46.47
N ASN A 268 -18.76 33.49 45.60
CA ASN A 268 -20.03 32.94 45.17
C ASN A 268 -19.86 31.55 44.57
N GLY A 269 -20.68 30.67 45.08
CA GLY A 269 -20.68 29.26 44.97
C GLY A 269 -20.32 28.68 43.60
N TYR A 270 -19.66 27.57 43.68
CA TYR A 270 -19.37 26.63 42.60
C TYR A 270 -20.66 26.30 41.84
N ASN A 271 -21.00 27.07 40.86
CA ASN A 271 -21.90 26.67 39.78
C ASN A 271 -21.01 26.01 38.72
N TYR A 272 -20.56 24.77 39.01
CA TYR A 272 -20.21 23.83 37.97
C TYR A 272 -21.50 23.44 37.28
N GLY A 273 -22.05 24.36 36.47
CA GLY A 273 -22.91 23.95 35.39
C GLY A 273 -22.10 23.04 34.49
N TYR A 274 -22.44 21.76 34.47
CA TYR A 274 -22.11 20.86 33.39
C TYR A 274 -22.74 21.45 32.12
N ASN A 275 -22.09 22.45 31.55
CA ASN A 275 -22.40 22.90 30.21
C ASN A 275 -22.06 21.70 29.33
N ASN A 276 -23.07 21.04 28.82
CA ASN A 276 -22.93 19.99 27.84
C ASN A 276 -21.96 20.48 26.75
N VAL A 277 -20.84 19.82 26.58
CA VAL A 277 -19.81 20.14 25.57
C VAL A 277 -20.44 20.20 24.18
N SER A 278 -21.54 19.52 23.96
CA SER A 278 -22.39 19.61 22.75
C SER A 278 -22.95 21.00 22.46
N SER A 279 -23.03 21.92 23.46
CA SER A 279 -23.50 23.28 23.25
C SER A 279 -22.43 24.24 22.66
N TYR A 280 -21.19 23.83 22.61
CA TYR A 280 -20.10 24.62 22.00
C TYR A 280 -20.09 24.56 20.48
N TYR A 281 -20.66 23.51 19.88
CA TYR A 281 -20.70 23.31 18.45
C TYR A 281 -22.06 23.62 17.88
N ASP A 282 -22.07 24.40 16.80
CA ASP A 282 -23.28 24.77 16.11
C ASP A 282 -23.60 23.80 14.99
N PRO A 283 -24.65 22.97 15.12
CA PRO A 283 -25.00 22.01 14.07
C PRO A 283 -25.43 22.68 12.76
N ASP A 284 -25.73 23.97 12.79
CA ASP A 284 -26.12 24.76 11.61
C ASP A 284 -24.91 25.31 10.85
N LYS A 285 -23.69 25.27 11.44
CA LYS A 285 -22.45 25.66 10.81
C LYS A 285 -21.61 24.41 10.48
N PHE A 286 -21.55 24.02 9.23
CA PHE A 286 -20.90 22.77 8.87
C PHE A 286 -20.27 22.78 7.48
N ILE A 287 -19.33 21.88 7.30
CA ILE A 287 -18.89 21.32 6.02
C ILE A 287 -19.21 19.83 5.97
N LYS A 288 -19.98 19.41 4.99
CA LYS A 288 -20.21 18.00 4.66
C LYS A 288 -19.49 17.66 3.37
N MET A 289 -18.79 16.56 3.37
CA MET A 289 -18.08 16.03 2.20
C MET A 289 -18.62 14.66 1.86
N TYR A 290 -18.96 14.46 0.62
CA TYR A 290 -19.32 13.16 0.05
C TYR A 290 -18.38 12.87 -1.07
N GLY A 291 -17.88 11.65 -1.16
CA GLY A 291 -16.99 11.28 -2.23
C GLY A 291 -17.16 9.84 -2.67
N VAL A 292 -16.95 9.62 -3.96
CA VAL A 292 -16.89 8.32 -4.58
C VAL A 292 -15.64 8.28 -5.45
N SER A 293 -14.87 7.20 -5.38
CA SER A 293 -13.74 6.98 -6.26
C SER A 293 -13.80 5.61 -6.92
N ILE A 294 -13.33 5.54 -8.17
CA ILE A 294 -13.18 4.32 -8.93
C ILE A 294 -11.75 4.30 -9.46
N GLY A 295 -11.00 3.28 -9.11
CA GLY A 295 -9.62 3.10 -9.51
C GLY A 295 -9.41 1.84 -10.34
N TRP A 296 -8.49 1.92 -11.26
CA TRP A 296 -7.98 0.80 -12.02
C TRP A 296 -6.46 0.87 -12.06
N GLY A 297 -5.78 -0.26 -11.88
CA GLY A 297 -4.33 -0.33 -11.90
C GLY A 297 -3.83 -1.54 -12.68
N ARG A 298 -2.60 -1.44 -13.17
CA ARG A 298 -1.94 -2.51 -13.90
C ARG A 298 -0.46 -2.55 -13.57
N ARG A 299 0.08 -3.75 -13.36
CA ARG A 299 1.53 -4.00 -13.32
C ARG A 299 2.05 -3.99 -14.75
N LEU A 300 3.05 -3.16 -15.02
CA LEU A 300 3.67 -3.05 -16.33
C LEU A 300 4.72 -4.17 -16.49
N ARG A 301 5.06 -4.51 -17.74
CA ARG A 301 6.13 -5.44 -18.07
C ARG A 301 7.38 -4.73 -18.59
N TRP A 302 7.25 -3.48 -18.97
CA TRP A 302 8.31 -2.65 -19.48
C TRP A 302 8.30 -1.29 -18.75
N PRO A 303 9.46 -0.73 -18.36
CA PRO A 303 10.85 -1.21 -18.56
C PRO A 303 11.22 -2.44 -17.71
N ASP A 304 10.61 -2.60 -16.54
CA ASP A 304 10.66 -3.79 -15.71
C ASP A 304 9.28 -4.05 -15.08
N ASP A 305 9.05 -5.22 -14.52
CA ASP A 305 7.77 -5.60 -13.93
C ASP A 305 7.55 -5.12 -12.48
N ASN A 306 8.44 -4.27 -11.96
CA ASN A 306 8.23 -3.56 -10.70
C ASN A 306 7.43 -2.26 -10.89
N PHE A 307 7.19 -1.84 -12.14
CA PHE A 307 6.37 -0.68 -12.44
C PHE A 307 4.89 -0.98 -12.36
N THR A 308 4.16 -0.04 -11.77
CA THR A 308 2.69 -0.05 -11.71
C THR A 308 2.15 1.26 -12.27
N LEU A 309 1.11 1.16 -13.08
CA LEU A 309 0.34 2.31 -13.56
C LEU A 309 -1.09 2.19 -13.05
N SER A 310 -1.59 3.24 -12.41
CA SER A 310 -3.00 3.30 -12.00
C SER A 310 -3.65 4.60 -12.43
N ALA A 311 -4.95 4.51 -12.70
CA ALA A 311 -5.83 5.62 -13.00
C ALA A 311 -6.98 5.59 -11.99
N GLU A 312 -7.32 6.74 -11.44
CA GLU A 312 -8.40 6.90 -10.48
C GLU A 312 -9.28 8.08 -10.89
N LEU A 313 -10.58 7.84 -10.93
CA LEU A 313 -11.60 8.86 -11.11
C LEU A 313 -12.25 9.13 -9.76
N ASN A 314 -12.18 10.38 -9.31
CA ASN A 314 -12.75 10.83 -8.06
C ASN A 314 -13.84 11.86 -8.30
N TYR A 315 -14.96 11.70 -7.62
CA TYR A 315 -16.01 12.71 -7.54
C TYR A 315 -16.28 13.05 -6.09
N GLN A 316 -16.23 14.34 -5.75
CA GLN A 316 -16.45 14.83 -4.40
C GLN A 316 -17.40 16.01 -4.43
N ILE A 317 -18.30 16.06 -3.46
CA ILE A 317 -19.22 17.19 -3.21
C ILE A 317 -18.88 17.74 -1.84
N TYR A 318 -18.68 19.04 -1.77
CA TYR A 318 -18.54 19.81 -0.54
C TYR A 318 -19.82 20.63 -0.35
N SER A 319 -20.57 20.36 0.70
CA SER A 319 -21.78 21.12 1.07
C SER A 319 -21.47 21.94 2.32
N LEU A 320 -21.59 23.26 2.20
CA LEU A 320 -21.19 24.21 3.23
C LEU A 320 -22.39 25.05 3.68
N LYS A 321 -22.48 25.23 4.99
CA LYS A 321 -23.43 26.15 5.62
C LYS A 321 -22.69 26.96 6.68
N ASP A 322 -22.60 28.29 6.46
CA ASP A 322 -21.92 29.27 7.32
C ASP A 322 -20.51 28.85 7.74
N TRP A 323 -19.77 28.21 6.80
CA TRP A 323 -18.43 27.69 7.00
C TRP A 323 -17.39 28.70 6.50
N GLN A 324 -16.70 29.36 7.43
CA GLN A 324 -15.79 30.48 7.12
C GLN A 324 -14.39 30.04 6.62
N TYR A 325 -14.05 28.75 6.74
CA TYR A 325 -12.71 28.23 6.45
C TYR A 325 -12.55 27.69 5.03
N PHE A 326 -13.51 27.97 4.15
CA PHE A 326 -13.47 27.58 2.75
C PHE A 326 -13.65 28.80 1.85
N ILE A 327 -13.41 28.65 0.55
CA ILE A 327 -13.49 29.76 -0.42
C ILE A 327 -14.89 30.38 -0.46
N ILE A 328 -15.93 29.55 -0.30
CA ILE A 328 -17.32 29.98 -0.12
C ILE A 328 -17.81 29.54 1.25
N ALA A 329 -18.59 30.39 1.92
CA ALA A 329 -19.14 30.07 3.21
C ALA A 329 -20.43 29.23 3.14
N ASN A 330 -21.19 29.37 2.06
CA ASN A 330 -22.48 28.72 1.85
C ASN A 330 -22.63 28.22 0.42
N GLY A 331 -23.16 27.01 0.26
CA GLY A 331 -23.46 26.39 -1.02
C GLY A 331 -22.68 25.10 -1.24
N ASP A 332 -22.73 24.60 -2.47
CA ASP A 332 -22.13 23.33 -2.85
C ASP A 332 -21.00 23.55 -3.85
N CYS A 333 -19.86 22.87 -3.63
CA CYS A 333 -18.76 22.80 -4.56
C CYS A 333 -18.58 21.35 -5.02
N ASN A 334 -18.34 21.19 -6.32
CA ASN A 334 -18.10 19.88 -6.93
C ASN A 334 -16.65 19.76 -7.37
N ASN A 335 -16.08 18.60 -7.18
CA ASN A 335 -14.72 18.27 -7.62
C ASN A 335 -14.75 16.92 -8.34
N ILE A 336 -14.55 16.94 -9.64
CA ILE A 336 -14.26 15.72 -10.42
C ILE A 336 -12.79 15.79 -10.82
N ASN A 337 -12.02 14.79 -10.46
CA ASN A 337 -10.63 14.73 -10.89
C ASN A 337 -10.24 13.33 -11.35
N VAL A 338 -9.32 13.31 -12.30
CA VAL A 338 -8.62 12.09 -12.72
C VAL A 338 -7.21 12.15 -12.19
N ALA A 339 -6.78 11.10 -11.51
CA ALA A 339 -5.43 10.94 -11.02
C ALA A 339 -4.75 9.76 -11.73
N LEU A 340 -3.58 10.01 -12.31
CA LEU A 340 -2.71 8.99 -12.88
C LEU A 340 -1.51 8.82 -11.95
N THR A 341 -1.23 7.58 -11.55
CA THR A 341 -0.10 7.26 -10.68
C THR A 341 0.81 6.28 -11.39
N LEU A 342 2.07 6.65 -11.54
CA LEU A 342 3.15 5.77 -11.94
C LEU A 342 4.01 5.48 -10.70
N GLY A 343 4.08 4.22 -10.31
CA GLY A 343 4.88 3.76 -9.18
C GLY A 343 5.90 2.72 -9.60
N ARG A 344 7.01 2.64 -8.87
CA ARG A 344 7.99 1.56 -8.96
C ARG A 344 8.45 1.19 -7.56
N ASN A 345 8.49 -0.10 -7.27
CA ASN A 345 8.93 -0.59 -5.98
C ASN A 345 9.87 -1.79 -6.15
N THR A 346 11.13 -1.61 -5.72
CA THR A 346 12.17 -2.64 -5.72
C THR A 346 12.69 -2.91 -4.31
N VAL A 347 11.96 -2.49 -3.28
CA VAL A 347 12.34 -2.66 -1.87
C VAL A 347 12.36 -4.16 -1.53
N ASP A 348 13.45 -4.62 -0.93
CA ASP A 348 13.70 -6.02 -0.59
C ASP A 348 12.76 -6.58 0.48
N HIS A 349 12.47 -5.79 1.51
CA HIS A 349 11.60 -6.22 2.61
C HIS A 349 10.63 -5.12 3.04
N PRO A 350 9.31 -5.40 3.19
CA PRO A 350 8.29 -4.38 3.47
C PRO A 350 8.40 -3.76 4.87
N TYR A 351 8.91 -4.50 5.87
CA TYR A 351 8.99 -4.03 7.26
C TYR A 351 10.38 -3.54 7.64
N PHE A 352 11.42 -4.19 7.14
CA PHE A 352 12.82 -3.91 7.46
C PHE A 352 13.66 -3.77 6.18
N PRO A 353 13.43 -2.71 5.40
CA PRO A 353 14.12 -2.53 4.13
C PRO A 353 15.61 -2.27 4.34
N ARG A 354 16.45 -3.01 3.60
CA ARG A 354 17.91 -2.86 3.60
C ARG A 354 18.43 -2.32 2.27
N SER A 355 17.72 -2.62 1.18
CA SER A 355 18.10 -2.24 -0.17
C SER A 355 16.89 -1.96 -1.05
N GLY A 356 17.11 -1.26 -2.16
CA GLY A 356 16.10 -0.96 -3.15
C GLY A 356 15.54 0.44 -3.08
N SER A 357 14.57 0.72 -3.93
CA SER A 357 13.94 2.03 -4.03
C SER A 357 12.45 1.93 -4.30
N GLU A 358 11.73 2.90 -3.78
CA GLU A 358 10.31 3.12 -4.07
C GLU A 358 10.14 4.54 -4.59
N PHE A 359 9.47 4.70 -5.72
CA PHE A 359 9.02 6.02 -6.15
C PHE A 359 7.58 6.00 -6.64
N SER A 360 6.93 7.15 -6.54
CA SER A 360 5.57 7.37 -7.00
C SER A 360 5.44 8.77 -7.58
N LEU A 361 4.96 8.85 -8.81
CA LEU A 361 4.60 10.09 -9.50
C LEU A 361 3.08 10.09 -9.70
N VAL A 362 2.40 11.07 -9.12
CA VAL A 362 0.96 11.26 -9.24
C VAL A 362 0.71 12.55 -10.00
N ALA A 363 -0.02 12.45 -11.10
CA ALA A 363 -0.55 13.58 -11.85
C ALA A 363 -2.08 13.58 -11.71
N SER A 364 -2.63 14.62 -11.11
CA SER A 364 -4.07 14.80 -10.94
C SER A 364 -4.52 16.07 -11.65
N ALA A 365 -5.63 15.97 -12.35
CA ALA A 365 -6.25 17.11 -13.01
C ALA A 365 -7.77 17.02 -12.96
N THR A 366 -8.42 18.17 -12.88
CA THR A 366 -9.86 18.32 -13.10
C THR A 366 -10.11 18.70 -14.56
N PRO A 367 -11.31 18.44 -15.10
CA PRO A 367 -11.69 18.99 -16.37
C PRO A 367 -11.61 20.52 -16.36
N PRO A 368 -11.18 21.17 -17.45
CA PRO A 368 -11.10 22.63 -17.55
C PRO A 368 -12.48 23.24 -17.81
N TYR A 369 -13.34 23.26 -16.79
CA TYR A 369 -14.72 23.76 -16.90
C TYR A 369 -14.78 25.21 -17.37
N SER A 370 -13.82 26.03 -16.91
CA SER A 370 -13.74 27.45 -17.25
C SER A 370 -13.58 27.70 -18.76
N LEU A 371 -13.05 26.70 -19.51
CA LEU A 371 -12.90 26.80 -20.96
C LEU A 371 -14.17 26.34 -21.72
N TRP A 372 -15.07 25.61 -21.06
CA TRP A 372 -16.17 24.92 -21.76
C TRP A 372 -17.54 25.58 -21.53
N ASP A 373 -17.74 26.26 -20.42
CA ASP A 373 -19.07 26.80 -20.06
C ASP A 373 -19.32 28.24 -20.55
N GLY A 374 -18.33 28.86 -21.16
CA GLY A 374 -18.44 30.19 -21.77
C GLY A 374 -18.68 31.34 -20.79
N LYS A 375 -18.43 31.15 -19.51
CA LYS A 375 -18.60 32.16 -18.46
C LYS A 375 -17.35 33.02 -18.29
N ASP A 376 -17.53 34.29 -18.01
CA ASP A 376 -16.43 35.21 -17.72
C ASP A 376 -16.05 35.16 -16.22
N TYR A 377 -15.29 34.13 -15.85
CA TYR A 377 -14.81 33.92 -14.47
C TYR A 377 -13.89 35.03 -13.96
N ALA A 378 -13.21 35.75 -14.87
CA ALA A 378 -12.32 36.87 -14.51
C ALA A 378 -13.08 38.02 -13.87
N ASN A 379 -14.25 38.32 -14.40
CA ASN A 379 -15.07 39.42 -13.94
C ASN A 379 -16.13 39.06 -12.89
N MET A 380 -16.30 37.75 -12.57
CA MET A 380 -17.18 37.28 -11.52
C MET A 380 -16.60 37.55 -10.13
N ALA A 381 -17.45 37.98 -9.20
CA ALA A 381 -17.15 38.22 -7.78
C ALA A 381 -15.97 39.18 -7.56
N THR A 382 -15.84 40.21 -8.36
CA THR A 382 -14.79 41.23 -8.23
C THR A 382 -15.16 42.36 -7.24
N ASN A 383 -16.45 42.64 -7.08
CA ASN A 383 -16.92 43.70 -6.19
C ASN A 383 -17.60 43.13 -4.92
N VAL A 384 -16.86 43.15 -3.81
CA VAL A 384 -17.32 42.63 -2.50
C VAL A 384 -18.59 43.30 -1.99
N ASN A 385 -18.84 44.59 -2.37
CA ASN A 385 -20.00 45.36 -1.93
C ASN A 385 -21.23 45.14 -2.82
N SER A 386 -21.12 44.33 -3.88
CA SER A 386 -22.26 44.01 -4.74
C SER A 386 -23.23 43.08 -4.03
N PRO A 387 -24.55 43.32 -4.10
CA PRO A 387 -25.57 42.43 -3.55
C PRO A 387 -25.52 41.03 -4.21
N ARG A 388 -24.94 40.91 -5.41
CA ARG A 388 -24.77 39.64 -6.15
C ARG A 388 -23.44 38.96 -5.85
N TYR A 389 -22.54 39.55 -5.07
CA TYR A 389 -21.20 39.04 -4.82
C TYR A 389 -21.20 37.59 -4.32
N LYS A 390 -22.05 37.26 -3.35
CA LYS A 390 -22.15 35.92 -2.79
C LYS A 390 -22.62 34.86 -3.80
N ASP A 391 -23.54 35.24 -4.67
CA ASP A 391 -24.06 34.33 -5.70
C ASP A 391 -23.07 34.14 -6.83
N GLU A 392 -22.37 35.19 -7.25
CA GLU A 392 -21.29 35.13 -8.21
C GLU A 392 -20.11 34.31 -7.67
N LEU A 393 -19.79 34.43 -6.39
CA LEU A 393 -18.73 33.66 -5.73
C LEU A 393 -19.08 32.16 -5.69
N ARG A 394 -20.34 31.80 -5.38
CA ARG A 394 -20.82 30.43 -5.45
C ARG A 394 -20.72 29.86 -6.85
N GLU A 395 -21.15 30.62 -7.84
CA GLU A 395 -21.13 30.20 -9.24
C GLU A 395 -19.69 30.03 -9.74
N LYS A 396 -18.80 30.96 -9.38
CA LYS A 396 -17.38 30.91 -9.69
C LYS A 396 -16.69 29.66 -9.17
N HIS A 397 -17.07 29.19 -7.97
CA HIS A 397 -16.44 28.07 -7.29
C HIS A 397 -17.30 26.81 -7.24
N ARG A 398 -18.38 26.77 -8.02
CA ARG A 398 -19.26 25.61 -8.12
C ARG A 398 -18.53 24.34 -8.56
N TRP A 399 -17.56 24.48 -9.44
CA TRP A 399 -16.67 23.43 -9.91
C TRP A 399 -15.23 23.80 -9.58
N ILE A 400 -14.56 22.91 -8.84
CA ILE A 400 -13.16 23.10 -8.47
C ILE A 400 -12.28 22.70 -9.66
N GLU A 401 -11.38 23.61 -10.07
CA GLU A 401 -10.48 23.41 -11.20
C GLU A 401 -9.03 23.52 -10.73
N TYR A 402 -8.23 22.47 -10.97
CA TYR A 402 -6.81 22.45 -10.65
C TYR A 402 -6.05 21.37 -11.41
N TYR A 403 -4.74 21.51 -11.46
CA TYR A 403 -3.82 20.41 -11.71
C TYR A 403 -2.83 20.28 -10.57
N LYS A 404 -2.37 19.06 -10.31
CA LYS A 404 -1.46 18.77 -9.21
C LYS A 404 -0.49 17.67 -9.61
N LEU A 405 0.80 17.94 -9.44
CA LEU A 405 1.86 16.95 -9.58
C LEU A 405 2.44 16.66 -8.20
N LYS A 406 2.58 15.38 -7.86
CA LYS A 406 3.17 14.92 -6.60
C LYS A 406 4.19 13.84 -6.90
N PHE A 407 5.43 14.07 -6.51
CA PHE A 407 6.50 13.09 -6.58
C PHE A 407 6.94 12.68 -5.17
N ARG A 408 7.09 11.38 -4.96
CA ARG A 408 7.64 10.82 -3.74
C ARG A 408 8.68 9.78 -4.12
N SER A 409 9.84 9.83 -3.48
CA SER A 409 10.90 8.83 -3.64
C SER A 409 11.49 8.47 -2.29
N ARG A 410 11.79 7.18 -2.11
CA ARG A 410 12.51 6.63 -0.96
C ARG A 410 13.54 5.66 -1.49
N THR A 411 14.75 5.74 -0.99
CA THR A 411 15.84 4.83 -1.35
C THR A 411 16.45 4.27 -0.08
N TYR A 412 16.70 2.99 -0.08
CA TYR A 412 17.29 2.25 1.03
C TYR A 412 18.64 1.71 0.60
N THR A 413 19.67 1.99 1.39
CA THR A 413 21.03 1.53 1.17
C THR A 413 21.61 1.03 2.48
N SER A 414 22.27 -0.13 2.45
CA SER A 414 23.01 -0.61 3.62
C SER A 414 24.22 0.31 3.86
N LEU A 415 24.39 0.77 5.08
CA LEU A 415 25.54 1.59 5.50
C LEU A 415 26.73 0.76 5.95
N THR A 416 26.49 -0.52 6.19
CA THR A 416 27.52 -1.52 6.56
C THR A 416 27.43 -2.68 5.59
N PRO A 417 28.57 -3.21 5.11
CA PRO A 417 28.62 -4.37 4.24
C PRO A 417 28.09 -5.64 4.91
#